data_2fdceab1d8a7e7a8ed591cbc56f8ae99
#
_entry.id   2fdceab1d8a7e7a8ed591cbc56f8ae99
#
_cell.length_a   1.000
_cell.length_b   1.000
_cell.length_c   1.000
_cell.angle_alpha   90.00
_cell.angle_beta   90.00
_cell.angle_gamma   90.00
#
_symmetry.space_group_name_H-M   'P 1'
#
loop_
_entity.id
_entity.type
_entity.pdbx_description
1 polymer ?
#
loop_
_entity_poly.entity_id
_entity_poly.type
_entity_poly.pdbx_seq_one_letter_code
_entity_poly.pdbx_strand_id
1 'polypeptide(L)'
;LLQSRGYKVRIRKLDPYLNVDPGTMSPFQHGEVFVTDDGAETDLDLGHYERFSGISAKKSDNITTGKIYSDVLKKERQGKYLGKTVQVIPHITNRIKEFIKHDVAKEDFVICEIGGTVGDIESLPFLEAIRQFSNEFGRKNTLFIHLTLVPYMRA
;
A
#
# COMPACT_ATOMS: atom_id res chain seq x y z
N LEU A 1 -2.17 11.29 16.54
CA LEU A 1 -3.49 11.87 16.85
C LEU A 1 -4.54 10.81 17.19
N LEU A 2 -4.76 9.77 16.35
CA LEU A 2 -5.74 8.71 16.65
C LEU A 2 -5.34 7.90 17.88
N GLN A 3 -4.08 7.50 17.98
CA GLN A 3 -3.55 6.78 19.14
C GLN A 3 -3.66 7.58 20.45
N SER A 4 -3.41 8.88 20.41
CA SER A 4 -3.57 9.74 21.60
C SER A 4 -5.02 9.86 22.07
N ARG A 5 -5.97 9.42 21.25
CA ARG A 5 -7.40 9.29 21.57
C ARG A 5 -7.82 7.86 21.94
N GLY A 6 -6.86 6.95 22.09
CA GLY A 6 -7.09 5.56 22.50
C GLY A 6 -7.42 4.57 21.38
N TYR A 7 -7.36 4.99 20.11
CA TYR A 7 -7.65 4.09 18.99
C TYR A 7 -6.45 3.24 18.62
N LYS A 8 -6.70 1.99 18.22
CA LYS A 8 -5.72 1.10 17.63
C LYS A 8 -5.56 1.42 16.15
N VAL A 9 -4.34 1.77 15.75
CA VAL A 9 -4.05 2.22 14.40
C VAL A 9 -2.99 1.33 13.76
N ARG A 10 -3.21 0.94 12.50
CA ARG A 10 -2.22 0.29 11.64
C ARG A 10 -1.90 1.22 10.48
N ILE A 11 -0.62 1.27 10.09
CA ILE A 11 -0.19 2.06 8.93
C ILE A 11 0.39 1.09 7.90
N ARG A 12 0.00 1.25 6.64
CA ARG A 12 0.45 0.45 5.51
C ARG A 12 0.96 1.32 4.39
N LYS A 13 2.00 0.83 3.72
CA LYS A 13 2.58 1.46 2.55
C LYS A 13 2.31 0.62 1.31
N LEU A 14 1.79 1.29 0.27
CA LEU A 14 1.57 0.72 -1.05
C LEU A 14 2.46 1.48 -2.04
N ASP A 15 3.45 0.78 -2.59
CA ASP A 15 4.46 1.38 -3.46
C ASP A 15 4.21 1.05 -4.93
N PRO A 16 3.94 2.05 -5.78
CA PRO A 16 3.59 1.81 -7.18
C PRO A 16 4.74 1.36 -8.07
N TYR A 17 5.99 1.39 -7.60
CA TYR A 17 7.12 0.97 -8.43
C TYR A 17 7.13 -0.55 -8.70
N LEU A 18 7.77 -0.94 -9.82
CA LEU A 18 7.82 -2.33 -10.29
C LEU A 18 8.83 -3.22 -9.58
N ASN A 19 9.73 -2.69 -8.78
CA ASN A 19 10.66 -3.49 -7.99
C ASN A 19 9.88 -4.38 -7.03
N VAL A 20 10.32 -5.64 -6.89
CA VAL A 20 9.69 -6.59 -5.95
C VAL A 20 9.86 -6.11 -4.51
N ASP A 21 11.03 -5.60 -4.21
CA ASP A 21 11.37 -4.92 -2.95
C ASP A 21 12.44 -3.84 -3.23
N PRO A 22 12.73 -2.96 -2.27
CA PRO A 22 13.70 -1.88 -2.46
C PRO A 22 15.16 -2.31 -2.32
N GLY A 23 15.47 -3.57 -2.02
CA GLY A 23 16.83 -4.03 -1.72
C GLY A 23 17.83 -3.84 -2.85
N THR A 24 17.38 -3.80 -4.11
CA THR A 24 18.21 -3.55 -5.30
C THR A 24 18.14 -2.11 -5.80
N MET A 25 17.38 -1.25 -5.15
CA MET A 25 17.22 0.15 -5.56
C MET A 25 18.38 1.00 -5.08
N SER A 26 18.71 2.04 -5.86
CA SER A 26 19.75 3.00 -5.48
C SER A 26 19.29 3.84 -4.28
N PRO A 27 20.06 3.88 -3.17
CA PRO A 27 19.73 4.72 -2.02
C PRO A 27 19.69 6.22 -2.36
N PHE A 28 20.40 6.65 -3.40
CA PHE A 28 20.38 8.05 -3.87
C PHE A 28 19.04 8.43 -4.52
N GLN A 29 18.30 7.45 -5.04
CA GLN A 29 17.00 7.69 -5.68
C GLN A 29 15.81 7.49 -4.74
N HIS A 30 15.90 6.50 -3.84
CA HIS A 30 14.76 6.06 -3.01
C HIS A 30 15.03 6.11 -1.50
N GLY A 31 16.21 6.59 -1.09
CA GLY A 31 16.63 6.51 0.29
C GLY A 31 17.09 5.11 0.70
N GLU A 32 17.33 4.94 1.98
CA GLU A 32 17.80 3.67 2.55
C GLU A 32 16.67 2.65 2.67
N VAL A 33 17.04 1.37 2.64
CA VAL A 33 16.12 0.25 2.88
C VAL A 33 15.88 0.12 4.38
N PHE A 34 14.63 -0.02 4.79
CA PHE A 34 14.24 -0.39 6.14
C PHE A 34 13.94 -1.89 6.20
N VAL A 35 14.51 -2.58 7.19
CA VAL A 35 14.25 -4.01 7.41
C VAL A 35 13.38 -4.17 8.65
N THR A 36 12.22 -4.79 8.47
CA THR A 36 11.29 -5.07 9.57
C THR A 36 11.80 -6.20 10.47
N ASP A 37 11.30 -6.30 11.70
CA ASP A 37 11.68 -7.35 12.64
C ASP A 37 11.43 -8.76 12.11
N ASP A 38 10.44 -8.94 11.22
CA ASP A 38 10.13 -10.21 10.56
C ASP A 38 10.88 -10.39 9.22
N GLY A 39 11.91 -9.56 8.97
CA GLY A 39 12.90 -9.72 7.90
C GLY A 39 12.41 -9.29 6.51
N ALA A 40 11.48 -8.37 6.39
CA ALA A 40 11.13 -7.77 5.11
C ALA A 40 12.00 -6.56 4.81
N GLU A 41 12.53 -6.48 3.60
CA GLU A 41 13.10 -5.26 3.03
C GLU A 41 11.95 -4.37 2.53
N THR A 42 11.91 -3.14 3.00
CA THR A 42 10.81 -2.21 2.75
C THR A 42 11.33 -0.81 2.50
N ASP A 43 10.45 0.07 2.05
CA ASP A 43 10.71 1.49 1.96
C ASP A 43 11.01 2.08 3.36
N LEU A 44 11.87 3.10 3.40
CA LEU A 44 12.26 3.80 4.62
C LEU A 44 11.07 4.38 5.40
N ASP A 45 9.97 4.67 4.73
CA ASP A 45 8.76 5.19 5.34
C ASP A 45 8.23 4.30 6.47
N LEU A 46 8.40 2.98 6.37
CA LEU A 46 8.00 2.07 7.45
C LEU A 46 8.78 2.32 8.73
N GLY A 47 10.07 2.63 8.62
CA GLY A 47 10.89 3.04 9.77
C GLY A 47 10.40 4.33 10.41
N HIS A 48 9.95 5.29 9.60
CA HIS A 48 9.33 6.50 10.11
C HIS A 48 7.99 6.21 10.80
N TYR A 49 7.16 5.31 10.24
CA TYR A 49 5.91 4.91 10.88
C TYR A 49 6.16 4.30 12.26
N GLU A 50 7.12 3.37 12.38
CA GLU A 50 7.51 2.81 13.69
C GLU A 50 7.95 3.90 14.66
N ARG A 51 8.84 4.78 14.22
CA ARG A 51 9.40 5.84 15.05
C ARG A 51 8.33 6.75 15.65
N PHE A 52 7.32 7.10 14.85
CA PHE A 52 6.29 8.05 15.29
C PHE A 52 5.06 7.39 15.93
N SER A 53 4.79 6.12 15.60
CA SER A 53 3.63 5.40 16.14
C SER A 53 3.96 4.53 17.35
N GLY A 54 5.23 4.10 17.49
CA GLY A 54 5.64 3.11 18.48
C GLY A 54 5.14 1.70 18.17
N ILE A 55 4.68 1.44 16.94
CA ILE A 55 4.16 0.13 16.50
C ILE A 55 5.12 -0.47 15.50
N SER A 56 5.64 -1.69 15.78
CA SER A 56 6.52 -2.40 14.84
C SER A 56 5.79 -2.73 13.53
N ALA A 57 6.41 -2.35 12.42
CA ALA A 57 5.95 -2.71 11.09
C ALA A 57 6.25 -4.18 10.79
N LYS A 58 5.43 -4.78 9.94
CA LYS A 58 5.55 -6.18 9.51
C LYS A 58 5.62 -6.27 8.00
N LYS A 59 6.02 -7.43 7.50
CA LYS A 59 5.93 -7.79 6.07
C LYS A 59 4.57 -7.47 5.45
N SER A 60 3.51 -7.64 6.23
CA SER A 60 2.13 -7.37 5.82
C SER A 60 1.79 -5.88 5.74
N ASP A 61 2.69 -4.97 6.06
CA ASP A 61 2.44 -3.53 6.05
C ASP A 61 3.02 -2.82 4.84
N ASN A 62 3.76 -3.55 3.99
CA ASN A 62 4.28 -3.01 2.73
C ASN A 62 3.98 -3.94 1.56
N ILE A 63 3.55 -3.37 0.45
CA ILE A 63 3.41 -4.07 -0.82
C ILE A 63 3.84 -3.19 -1.97
N THR A 64 4.57 -3.76 -2.93
CA THR A 64 4.98 -3.11 -4.17
C THR A 64 4.15 -3.60 -5.35
N THR A 65 4.09 -2.84 -6.43
CA THR A 65 3.54 -3.32 -7.71
C THR A 65 4.22 -4.61 -8.15
N GLY A 66 5.54 -4.71 -8.01
CA GLY A 66 6.30 -5.91 -8.36
C GLY A 66 5.82 -7.16 -7.60
N LYS A 67 5.62 -7.06 -6.29
CA LYS A 67 5.05 -8.15 -5.48
C LYS A 67 3.64 -8.54 -5.93
N ILE A 68 2.78 -7.55 -6.20
CA ILE A 68 1.40 -7.78 -6.63
C ILE A 68 1.36 -8.54 -7.96
N TYR A 69 2.09 -8.05 -8.96
CA TYR A 69 2.13 -8.67 -10.29
C TYR A 69 2.77 -10.06 -10.24
N SER A 70 3.88 -10.23 -9.52
CA SER A 70 4.52 -11.54 -9.34
C SER A 70 3.57 -12.56 -8.74
N ASP A 71 2.78 -12.19 -7.72
CA ASP A 71 1.79 -13.09 -7.10
C ASP A 71 0.66 -13.46 -8.07
N VAL A 72 0.13 -12.49 -8.81
CA VAL A 72 -0.92 -12.73 -9.80
C VAL A 72 -0.42 -13.61 -10.95
N LEU A 73 0.76 -13.33 -11.51
CA LEU A 73 1.36 -14.11 -12.58
C LEU A 73 1.70 -15.54 -12.12
N LYS A 74 2.20 -15.71 -10.89
CA LYS A 74 2.44 -17.03 -10.30
C LYS A 74 1.14 -17.82 -10.18
N LYS A 75 0.06 -17.21 -9.73
CA LYS A 75 -1.27 -17.85 -9.66
C LYS A 75 -1.80 -18.21 -11.05
N GLU A 76 -1.57 -17.35 -12.05
CA GLU A 76 -1.92 -17.64 -13.45
C GLU A 76 -1.20 -18.89 -13.95
N ARG A 77 0.12 -18.97 -13.80
CA ARG A 77 0.94 -20.13 -14.19
C ARG A 77 0.55 -21.41 -13.47
N GLN A 78 0.00 -21.31 -12.27
CA GLN A 78 -0.55 -22.44 -11.50
C GLN A 78 -1.98 -22.83 -11.90
N GLY A 79 -2.58 -22.17 -12.89
CA GLY A 79 -3.95 -22.44 -13.33
C GLY A 79 -5.04 -21.98 -12.36
N LYS A 80 -4.73 -21.11 -11.39
CA LYS A 80 -5.69 -20.68 -10.36
C LYS A 80 -6.87 -19.89 -10.93
N TYR A 81 -6.74 -19.35 -12.12
CA TYR A 81 -7.79 -18.56 -12.78
C TYR A 81 -8.62 -19.37 -13.77
N LEU A 82 -8.40 -20.71 -13.85
CA LEU A 82 -9.23 -21.65 -14.63
C LEU A 82 -9.43 -21.21 -16.11
N GLY A 83 -8.37 -20.77 -16.76
CA GLY A 83 -8.39 -20.33 -18.15
C GLY A 83 -8.99 -18.95 -18.43
N LYS A 84 -9.37 -18.22 -17.39
CA LYS A 84 -9.84 -16.83 -17.57
C LYS A 84 -8.71 -15.90 -17.99
N THR A 85 -9.04 -14.91 -18.81
CA THR A 85 -8.11 -13.81 -19.13
C THR A 85 -7.79 -13.03 -17.86
N VAL A 86 -6.51 -12.95 -17.50
CA VAL A 86 -6.04 -12.19 -16.34
C VAL A 86 -5.75 -10.77 -16.76
N GLN A 87 -6.35 -9.79 -16.08
CA GLN A 87 -6.29 -8.36 -16.42
C GLN A 87 -6.00 -7.54 -15.17
N VAL A 88 -5.61 -6.28 -15.34
CA VAL A 88 -5.40 -5.34 -14.22
C VAL A 88 -6.68 -5.24 -13.38
N ILE A 89 -7.80 -5.07 -14.03
CA ILE A 89 -9.13 -5.14 -13.41
C ILE A 89 -9.79 -6.45 -13.89
N PRO A 90 -10.18 -7.36 -12.99
CA PRO A 90 -10.22 -7.22 -11.52
C PRO A 90 -9.01 -7.83 -10.77
N HIS A 91 -8.05 -8.50 -11.43
CA HIS A 91 -7.11 -9.38 -10.74
C HIS A 91 -6.08 -8.62 -9.89
N ILE A 92 -5.48 -7.56 -10.46
CA ILE A 92 -4.53 -6.71 -9.73
C ILE A 92 -5.26 -5.89 -8.67
N THR A 93 -6.40 -5.27 -9.03
CA THR A 93 -7.19 -4.48 -8.07
C THR A 93 -7.71 -5.33 -6.91
N ASN A 94 -8.14 -6.56 -7.15
CA ASN A 94 -8.54 -7.48 -6.10
C ASN A 94 -7.37 -7.84 -5.18
N ARG A 95 -6.17 -8.08 -5.74
CA ARG A 95 -4.99 -8.38 -4.94
C ARG A 95 -4.58 -7.21 -4.04
N ILE A 96 -4.71 -5.97 -4.51
CA ILE A 96 -4.52 -4.77 -3.70
C ILE A 96 -5.54 -4.69 -2.57
N LYS A 97 -6.83 -4.91 -2.87
CA LYS A 97 -7.89 -4.92 -1.86
C LYS A 97 -7.71 -6.01 -0.81
N GLU A 98 -7.26 -7.20 -1.21
CA GLU A 98 -6.90 -8.29 -0.29
C GLU A 98 -5.79 -7.85 0.67
N PHE A 99 -4.76 -7.18 0.17
CA PHE A 99 -3.69 -6.65 1.00
C PHE A 99 -4.21 -5.64 2.03
N ILE A 100 -5.08 -4.71 1.61
CA ILE A 100 -5.65 -3.72 2.52
C ILE A 100 -6.44 -4.37 3.66
N LYS A 101 -7.14 -5.47 3.38
CA LYS A 101 -7.96 -6.22 4.37
C LYS A 101 -7.17 -7.20 5.23
N HIS A 102 -5.95 -7.56 4.83
CA HIS A 102 -5.21 -8.63 5.48
C HIS A 102 -4.81 -8.26 6.92
N ASP A 103 -5.08 -9.14 7.88
CA ASP A 103 -4.65 -9.04 9.28
C ASP A 103 -4.92 -7.68 9.97
N VAL A 104 -6.14 -7.16 9.80
CA VAL A 104 -6.55 -5.86 10.38
C VAL A 104 -7.80 -5.95 11.27
N ALA A 105 -8.22 -7.16 11.64
CA ALA A 105 -9.47 -7.36 12.40
C ALA A 105 -9.45 -6.78 13.84
N LYS A 106 -8.28 -6.40 14.35
CA LYS A 106 -8.09 -5.89 15.71
C LYS A 106 -7.88 -4.38 15.76
N GLU A 107 -7.83 -3.74 14.60
CA GLU A 107 -7.53 -2.31 14.47
C GLU A 107 -8.83 -1.49 14.33
N ASP A 108 -8.86 -0.31 14.96
CA ASP A 108 -9.97 0.64 14.78
C ASP A 108 -9.80 1.43 13.48
N PHE A 109 -8.54 1.71 13.11
CA PHE A 109 -8.19 2.44 11.90
C PHE A 109 -7.01 1.78 11.17
N VAL A 110 -7.12 1.69 9.85
CA VAL A 110 -6.03 1.32 8.96
C VAL A 110 -5.76 2.50 8.03
N ILE A 111 -4.55 3.04 8.12
CA ILE A 111 -4.09 4.13 7.26
C ILE A 111 -3.24 3.52 6.16
N CYS A 112 -3.69 3.62 4.92
CA CYS A 112 -2.96 3.15 3.75
C CYS A 112 -2.39 4.34 3.01
N GLU A 113 -1.06 4.46 2.98
CA GLU A 113 -0.37 5.44 2.16
C GLU A 113 -0.06 4.83 0.79
N ILE A 114 -0.50 5.51 -0.27
CA ILE A 114 -0.13 5.18 -1.64
C ILE A 114 1.03 6.09 -2.02
N GLY A 115 2.18 5.50 -2.30
CA GLY A 115 3.37 6.22 -2.76
C GLY A 115 3.21 6.76 -4.18
N GLY A 116 4.13 7.63 -4.56
CA GLY A 116 4.14 8.24 -5.88
C GLY A 116 3.18 9.42 -6.02
N THR A 117 3.21 10.04 -7.20
CA THR A 117 2.39 11.20 -7.54
C THR A 117 1.03 10.74 -8.06
N VAL A 118 -0.04 11.37 -7.57
CA VAL A 118 -1.39 11.13 -8.11
C VAL A 118 -1.44 11.59 -9.55
N GLY A 119 -1.83 10.69 -10.44
CA GLY A 119 -1.87 10.91 -11.89
C GLY A 119 -0.78 10.15 -12.65
N ASP A 120 0.26 9.66 -11.98
CA ASP A 120 1.23 8.76 -12.59
C ASP A 120 0.56 7.44 -12.98
N ILE A 121 0.97 6.88 -14.12
CA ILE A 121 0.36 5.67 -14.69
C ILE A 121 0.52 4.47 -13.76
N GLU A 122 1.61 4.40 -13.02
CA GLU A 122 1.91 3.34 -12.06
C GLU A 122 0.93 3.32 -10.87
N SER A 123 0.38 4.47 -10.52
CA SER A 123 -0.55 4.62 -9.39
C SER A 123 -2.00 4.25 -9.73
N LEU A 124 -2.37 4.20 -11.01
CA LEU A 124 -3.75 4.00 -11.46
C LEU A 124 -4.41 2.72 -10.91
N PRO A 125 -3.74 1.54 -10.88
CA PRO A 125 -4.34 0.33 -10.31
C PRO A 125 -4.65 0.47 -8.81
N PHE A 126 -3.83 1.20 -8.07
CA PHE A 126 -4.04 1.46 -6.64
C PHE A 126 -5.23 2.40 -6.42
N LEU A 127 -5.31 3.49 -7.18
CA LEU A 127 -6.42 4.44 -7.11
C LEU A 127 -7.76 3.76 -7.45
N GLU A 128 -7.77 2.92 -8.49
CA GLU A 128 -8.95 2.14 -8.84
C GLU A 128 -9.30 1.12 -7.74
N ALA A 129 -8.32 0.44 -7.17
CA ALA A 129 -8.54 -0.51 -6.08
C ALA A 129 -9.17 0.14 -4.85
N ILE A 130 -8.68 1.30 -4.41
CA ILE A 130 -9.26 2.00 -3.24
C ILE A 130 -10.65 2.57 -3.55
N ARG A 131 -10.91 3.01 -4.79
CA ARG A 131 -12.25 3.40 -5.21
C ARG A 131 -13.24 2.24 -5.10
N GLN A 132 -12.86 1.06 -5.61
CA GLN A 132 -13.66 -0.16 -5.48
C GLN A 132 -13.82 -0.57 -4.01
N PHE A 133 -12.73 -0.53 -3.25
CA PHE A 133 -12.74 -0.85 -1.83
C PHE A 133 -13.76 0.00 -1.07
N SER A 134 -13.77 1.31 -1.31
CA SER A 134 -14.73 2.23 -0.66
C SER A 134 -16.18 1.88 -0.97
N ASN A 135 -16.47 1.46 -2.20
CA ASN A 135 -17.82 1.04 -2.58
C ASN A 135 -18.21 -0.29 -1.92
N GLU A 136 -17.27 -1.25 -1.82
CA GLU A 136 -17.52 -2.59 -1.26
C GLU A 136 -17.58 -2.58 0.27
N PHE A 137 -16.67 -1.84 0.92
CA PHE A 137 -16.54 -1.77 2.38
C PHE A 137 -17.54 -0.76 2.99
N GLY A 138 -18.01 0.15 2.17
CA GLY A 138 -18.96 1.21 2.55
C GLY A 138 -18.28 2.57 2.73
N ARG A 139 -18.83 3.58 2.08
CA ARG A 139 -18.31 4.96 2.11
C ARG A 139 -18.29 5.57 3.51
N LYS A 140 -19.11 5.09 4.44
CA LYS A 140 -19.11 5.54 5.84
C LYS A 140 -17.88 5.06 6.61
N ASN A 141 -17.22 4.02 6.13
CA ASN A 141 -16.06 3.39 6.75
C ASN A 141 -14.75 3.75 6.07
N THR A 142 -14.77 4.63 5.08
CA THR A 142 -13.59 4.99 4.29
C THR A 142 -13.46 6.50 4.16
N LEU A 143 -12.22 6.99 4.21
CA LEU A 143 -11.88 8.40 4.01
C LEU A 143 -10.68 8.48 3.06
N PHE A 144 -10.76 9.34 2.07
CA PHE A 144 -9.64 9.67 1.19
C PHE A 144 -9.03 11.00 1.61
N ILE A 145 -7.71 11.00 1.76
CA ILE A 145 -6.94 12.20 2.05
C ILE A 145 -5.99 12.41 0.88
N HIS A 146 -6.18 13.48 0.14
CA HIS A 146 -5.30 13.87 -0.97
C HIS A 146 -4.31 14.93 -0.47
N LEU A 147 -3.02 14.58 -0.52
CA LEU A 147 -1.94 15.52 -0.19
C LEU A 147 -1.53 16.28 -1.44
N THR A 148 -1.50 17.60 -1.35
CA THR A 148 -1.06 18.47 -2.44
C THR A 148 -0.38 19.72 -1.89
N LEU A 149 0.48 20.32 -2.69
CA LEU A 149 1.07 21.62 -2.36
C LEU A 149 0.02 22.73 -2.53
N VAL A 150 -0.22 23.48 -1.47
CA VAL A 150 -1.09 24.68 -1.51
C VAL A 150 -0.21 25.91 -1.24
N PRO A 151 0.39 26.51 -2.28
CA PRO A 151 1.24 27.68 -2.10
C PRO A 151 0.42 28.92 -1.78
N TYR A 152 0.92 29.75 -0.86
CA TYR A 152 0.42 31.09 -0.68
C TYR A 152 1.07 32.00 -1.72
N MET A 153 0.24 32.59 -2.57
CA MET A 153 0.68 33.60 -3.54
C MET A 153 0.14 34.97 -3.10
N ARG A 154 1.05 35.92 -2.89
CA ARG A 154 0.64 37.34 -2.69
C ARG A 154 0.05 37.82 -4.01
N ALA A 155 -1.13 38.43 -3.93
CA ALA A 155 -1.74 39.18 -5.02
C ALA A 155 -0.96 40.48 -5.30
#